data_1524dd04ece47a8c7b5d93d4791eb418
#
_entry.id   1524dd04ece47a8c7b5d93d4791eb418
#
_cell.length_a   1.000
_cell.length_b   1.000
_cell.length_c   1.000
_cell.angle_alpha   90.00
_cell.angle_beta   90.00
_cell.angle_gamma   90.00
#
_symmetry.space_group_name_H-M   'P 1'
#
loop_
_entity.id
_entity.type
_entity.pdbx_description
1 polymer ?
#
loop_
_entity_poly.entity_id
_entity_poly.type
_entity_poly.pdbx_seq_one_letter_code
_entity_poly.pdbx_strand_id
1 'polypeptide(L)'
;MRFILGVLWGYYIRGRKRLLIITLTIFTVFMLLWCVVIPAIALSILGLSVMRERASRPPQTSVPSLVGLNYESAETKVRESNLNIRILAHRYDVPDEPCTIIFQTPQAGERVSYGTFVGVVVSNREGDKEKQCSSH
;
A
#
# COMPACT_ATOMS: atom_id res chain seq x y z
N MET A 1 70.70 -36.72 -24.83
CA MET A 1 69.70 -36.71 -23.75
C MET A 1 69.28 -35.31 -23.29
N ARG A 2 70.08 -34.28 -23.41
CA ARG A 2 69.69 -32.86 -22.94
C ARG A 2 68.63 -32.16 -23.80
N PHE A 3 68.49 -32.48 -25.07
CA PHE A 3 67.52 -31.85 -26.01
C PHE A 3 66.07 -32.28 -25.76
N ILE A 4 65.84 -33.54 -25.39
CA ILE A 4 64.52 -34.12 -25.17
C ILE A 4 63.89 -33.54 -23.92
N LEU A 5 64.66 -33.28 -22.86
CA LEU A 5 64.18 -32.65 -21.62
C LEU A 5 63.72 -31.19 -21.84
N GLY A 6 64.40 -30.44 -22.72
CA GLY A 6 64.04 -29.06 -23.01
C GLY A 6 62.72 -28.95 -23.78
N VAL A 7 62.43 -29.87 -24.68
CA VAL A 7 61.21 -29.93 -25.45
C VAL A 7 60.01 -30.31 -24.55
N LEU A 8 60.17 -31.31 -23.70
CA LEU A 8 59.20 -31.76 -22.73
C LEU A 8 58.90 -30.66 -21.68
N TRP A 9 59.92 -29.96 -21.24
CA TRP A 9 59.77 -28.83 -20.30
C TRP A 9 59.00 -27.65 -20.95
N GLY A 10 59.31 -27.31 -22.20
CA GLY A 10 58.57 -26.29 -22.95
C GLY A 10 57.10 -26.62 -23.20
N TYR A 11 56.82 -27.91 -23.47
CA TYR A 11 55.43 -28.39 -23.64
C TYR A 11 54.65 -28.36 -22.33
N TYR A 12 55.27 -28.75 -21.23
CA TYR A 12 54.71 -28.74 -19.90
C TYR A 12 54.38 -27.30 -19.41
N ILE A 13 55.30 -26.36 -19.63
CA ILE A 13 55.10 -24.96 -19.25
C ILE A 13 54.02 -24.31 -20.14
N ARG A 14 53.95 -24.66 -21.43
CA ARG A 14 52.93 -24.11 -22.36
C ARG A 14 51.55 -24.64 -22.04
N GLY A 15 51.43 -25.89 -21.63
CA GLY A 15 50.19 -26.50 -21.14
C GLY A 15 49.69 -25.81 -19.85
N ARG A 16 50.57 -25.59 -18.90
CA ARG A 16 50.25 -24.90 -17.63
C ARG A 16 49.78 -23.47 -17.85
N LYS A 17 50.39 -22.73 -18.74
CA LYS A 17 49.96 -21.35 -19.09
C LYS A 17 48.58 -21.34 -19.74
N ARG A 18 48.25 -22.28 -20.61
CA ARG A 18 46.94 -22.44 -21.22
C ARG A 18 45.87 -22.77 -20.19
N LEU A 19 46.16 -23.68 -19.28
CA LEU A 19 45.26 -24.01 -18.17
C LEU A 19 45.00 -22.79 -17.26
N LEU A 20 46.04 -22.04 -16.91
CA LEU A 20 45.90 -20.83 -16.11
C LEU A 20 45.05 -19.74 -16.81
N ILE A 21 45.22 -19.57 -18.13
CA ILE A 21 44.43 -18.62 -18.90
C ILE A 21 42.94 -19.09 -18.93
N ILE A 22 42.70 -20.37 -19.16
CA ILE A 22 41.32 -20.91 -19.16
C ILE A 22 40.66 -20.77 -17.81
N THR A 23 41.33 -21.08 -16.71
CA THR A 23 40.79 -20.91 -15.37
C THR A 23 40.54 -19.46 -15.03
N LEU A 24 41.43 -18.54 -15.44
CA LEU A 24 41.25 -17.11 -15.22
C LEU A 24 40.06 -16.54 -16.03
N THR A 25 39.90 -16.97 -17.30
CA THR A 25 38.78 -16.56 -18.12
C THR A 25 37.45 -17.08 -17.57
N ILE A 26 37.39 -18.34 -17.14
CA ILE A 26 36.17 -18.87 -16.49
C ILE A 26 35.85 -18.11 -15.22
N PHE A 27 36.86 -17.82 -14.41
CA PHE A 27 36.65 -17.05 -13.18
C PHE A 27 36.17 -15.63 -13.45
N THR A 28 36.71 -14.92 -14.44
CA THR A 28 36.26 -13.56 -14.81
C THR A 28 34.83 -13.58 -15.37
N VAL A 29 34.48 -14.55 -16.21
CA VAL A 29 33.10 -14.69 -16.72
C VAL A 29 32.13 -15.01 -15.60
N PHE A 30 32.52 -15.88 -14.66
CA PHE A 30 31.70 -16.19 -13.49
C PHE A 30 31.47 -14.95 -12.60
N MET A 31 32.53 -14.18 -12.34
CA MET A 31 32.43 -12.93 -11.57
C MET A 31 31.54 -11.87 -12.25
N LEU A 32 31.65 -11.71 -13.57
CA LEU A 32 30.81 -10.79 -14.33
C LEU A 32 29.34 -11.23 -14.29
N LEU A 33 29.06 -12.51 -14.51
CA LEU A 33 27.70 -13.06 -14.36
C LEU A 33 27.14 -12.81 -12.96
N TRP A 34 27.95 -13.03 -11.92
CA TRP A 34 27.54 -12.79 -10.54
C TRP A 34 27.23 -11.32 -10.27
N CYS A 35 28.09 -10.41 -10.75
CA CYS A 35 27.90 -8.96 -10.58
C CYS A 35 26.71 -8.39 -11.34
N VAL A 36 26.26 -9.03 -12.42
CA VAL A 36 25.10 -8.53 -13.20
C VAL A 36 23.80 -9.23 -12.78
N VAL A 37 23.85 -10.55 -12.60
CA VAL A 37 22.62 -11.34 -12.35
C VAL A 37 22.03 -11.06 -10.97
N ILE A 38 22.86 -10.97 -9.93
CA ILE A 38 22.37 -10.72 -8.57
C ILE A 38 21.65 -9.39 -8.44
N PRO A 39 22.23 -8.23 -8.83
CA PRO A 39 21.54 -6.96 -8.73
C PRO A 39 20.31 -6.90 -9.65
N ALA A 40 20.32 -7.54 -10.80
CA ALA A 40 19.16 -7.62 -11.67
C ALA A 40 17.98 -8.37 -11.01
N ILE A 41 18.26 -9.49 -10.35
CA ILE A 41 17.25 -10.23 -9.57
C ILE A 41 16.75 -9.39 -8.39
N ALA A 42 17.64 -8.75 -7.65
CA ALA A 42 17.28 -7.90 -6.53
C ALA A 42 16.39 -6.73 -6.94
N LEU A 43 16.72 -6.05 -8.05
CA LEU A 43 15.90 -4.97 -8.60
C LEU A 43 14.52 -5.47 -9.08
N SER A 44 14.46 -6.67 -9.65
CA SER A 44 13.20 -7.28 -10.08
C SER A 44 12.29 -7.61 -8.90
N ILE A 45 12.84 -8.15 -7.82
CA ILE A 45 12.09 -8.46 -6.59
C ILE A 45 11.60 -7.17 -5.92
N LEU A 46 12.44 -6.13 -5.83
CA LEU A 46 12.05 -4.82 -5.29
C LEU A 46 10.96 -4.17 -6.14
N GLY A 47 11.07 -4.21 -7.46
CA GLY A 47 10.06 -3.67 -8.37
C GLY A 47 8.70 -4.37 -8.22
N LEU A 48 8.70 -5.70 -8.11
CA LEU A 48 7.48 -6.49 -7.90
C LEU A 48 6.83 -6.22 -6.55
N SER A 49 7.61 -6.04 -5.47
CA SER A 49 7.09 -5.74 -4.14
C SER A 49 6.41 -4.37 -4.10
N VAL A 50 7.01 -3.35 -4.70
CA VAL A 50 6.42 -1.99 -4.79
C VAL A 50 5.13 -1.98 -5.62
N MET A 51 5.09 -2.72 -6.73
CA MET A 51 3.86 -2.85 -7.54
C MET A 51 2.75 -3.56 -6.77
N ARG A 52 3.09 -4.61 -6.02
CA ARG A 52 2.13 -5.38 -5.21
C ARG A 52 1.53 -4.53 -4.09
N GLU A 53 2.33 -3.70 -3.45
CA GLU A 53 1.88 -2.79 -2.39
C GLU A 53 0.93 -1.71 -2.92
N ARG A 54 1.19 -1.17 -4.12
CA ARG A 54 0.29 -0.23 -4.79
C ARG A 54 -1.04 -0.86 -5.20
N ALA A 55 -1.01 -2.10 -5.68
CA ALA A 55 -2.21 -2.84 -6.07
C ALA A 55 -3.06 -3.28 -4.87
N SER A 56 -2.46 -3.40 -3.68
CA SER A 56 -3.14 -3.82 -2.44
C SER A 56 -3.76 -2.66 -1.66
N ARG A 57 -3.54 -1.40 -2.06
CA ARG A 57 -4.18 -0.26 -1.39
C ARG A 57 -5.67 -0.25 -1.71
N PRO A 58 -6.54 -0.33 -0.70
CA PRO A 58 -7.97 -0.23 -0.92
C PRO A 58 -8.29 1.12 -1.57
N PRO A 59 -9.29 1.17 -2.44
CA PRO A 59 -9.73 2.42 -3.04
C PRO A 59 -10.14 3.40 -1.93
N GLN A 60 -9.74 4.65 -2.08
CA GLN A 60 -9.99 5.71 -1.10
C GLN A 60 -11.00 6.72 -1.65
N THR A 61 -11.79 7.29 -0.76
CA THR A 61 -12.70 8.39 -1.02
C THR A 61 -12.51 9.52 -0.02
N SER A 62 -13.02 10.70 -0.31
CA SER A 62 -13.04 11.81 0.63
C SER A 62 -14.34 11.83 1.41
N VAL A 63 -14.26 12.10 2.71
CA VAL A 63 -15.41 12.22 3.58
C VAL A 63 -16.20 13.50 3.21
N PRO A 64 -17.50 13.38 2.91
CA PRO A 64 -18.33 14.56 2.61
C PRO A 64 -18.59 15.39 3.88
N SER A 65 -18.92 16.67 3.70
CA SER A 65 -19.41 17.52 4.81
C SER A 65 -20.84 17.15 5.15
N LEU A 66 -21.07 16.74 6.39
CA LEU A 66 -22.36 16.28 6.89
C LEU A 66 -22.93 17.20 7.97
N VAL A 67 -22.06 18.00 8.62
CA VAL A 67 -22.48 18.93 9.68
C VAL A 67 -23.51 19.93 9.15
N GLY A 68 -24.58 20.09 9.88
CA GLY A 68 -25.72 20.96 9.50
C GLY A 68 -26.76 20.28 8.60
N LEU A 69 -26.53 19.03 8.16
CA LEU A 69 -27.52 18.28 7.39
C LEU A 69 -28.42 17.45 8.30
N ASN A 70 -29.63 17.18 7.82
CA ASN A 70 -30.50 16.16 8.41
C ASN A 70 -29.87 14.77 8.17
N TYR A 71 -30.05 13.84 9.10
CA TYR A 71 -29.50 12.51 9.07
C TYR A 71 -29.82 11.74 7.78
N GLU A 72 -31.06 11.82 7.28
CA GLU A 72 -31.50 11.15 6.06
C GLU A 72 -30.74 11.64 4.80
N SER A 73 -30.60 12.97 4.69
CA SER A 73 -29.83 13.60 3.61
C SER A 73 -28.33 13.24 3.70
N ALA A 74 -27.80 13.16 4.91
CA ALA A 74 -26.43 12.78 5.15
C ALA A 74 -26.16 11.30 4.81
N GLU A 75 -27.09 10.41 5.12
CA GLU A 75 -26.99 8.99 4.78
C GLU A 75 -26.88 8.81 3.26
N THR A 76 -27.68 9.50 2.49
CA THR A 76 -27.61 9.46 1.02
C THR A 76 -26.24 9.92 0.51
N LYS A 77 -25.70 11.05 1.00
CA LYS A 77 -24.39 11.55 0.63
C LYS A 77 -23.25 10.59 0.99
N VAL A 78 -23.33 9.96 2.15
CA VAL A 78 -22.33 9.00 2.62
C VAL A 78 -22.33 7.75 1.74
N ARG A 79 -23.50 7.25 1.35
CA ARG A 79 -23.66 6.11 0.43
C ARG A 79 -23.11 6.41 -0.97
N GLU A 80 -23.35 7.62 -1.50
CA GLU A 80 -22.80 8.07 -2.78
C GLU A 80 -21.26 8.09 -2.77
N SER A 81 -20.68 8.35 -1.60
CA SER A 81 -19.23 8.32 -1.39
C SER A 81 -18.66 6.92 -1.08
N ASN A 82 -19.47 5.86 -1.16
CA ASN A 82 -19.11 4.49 -0.77
C ASN A 82 -18.62 4.37 0.69
N LEU A 83 -19.24 5.11 1.58
CA LEU A 83 -18.99 5.11 3.01
C LEU A 83 -20.25 4.64 3.76
N ASN A 84 -20.09 4.33 5.05
CA ASN A 84 -21.19 4.00 5.94
C ASN A 84 -21.35 5.10 7.00
N ILE A 85 -22.56 5.28 7.50
CA ILE A 85 -22.84 6.25 8.58
C ILE A 85 -23.22 5.52 9.86
N ARG A 86 -22.83 6.05 11.01
CA ARG A 86 -23.20 5.53 12.33
C ARG A 86 -23.40 6.67 13.31
N ILE A 87 -24.51 6.65 14.05
CA ILE A 87 -24.75 7.58 15.14
C ILE A 87 -23.88 7.17 16.34
N LEU A 88 -23.08 8.10 16.84
CA LEU A 88 -22.25 7.94 18.02
C LEU A 88 -22.95 8.37 19.30
N ALA A 89 -23.68 9.48 19.22
CA ALA A 89 -24.40 10.04 20.36
C ALA A 89 -25.55 10.96 19.90
N HIS A 90 -26.50 11.14 20.80
CA HIS A 90 -27.57 12.14 20.69
C HIS A 90 -27.28 13.27 21.67
N ARG A 91 -27.45 14.52 21.22
CA ARG A 91 -27.35 15.75 22.07
C ARG A 91 -28.72 16.39 22.21
N TYR A 92 -29.12 16.66 23.44
CA TYR A 92 -30.44 17.23 23.79
C TYR A 92 -30.35 18.68 24.18
N ASP A 93 -29.16 19.20 24.37
CA ASP A 93 -28.84 20.54 24.87
C ASP A 93 -28.55 21.56 23.74
N VAL A 94 -28.91 21.23 22.51
CA VAL A 94 -28.63 22.05 21.33
C VAL A 94 -29.91 22.62 20.75
N PRO A 95 -29.90 23.89 20.30
CA PRO A 95 -31.10 24.57 19.75
C PRO A 95 -31.45 24.11 18.34
N ASP A 96 -30.65 23.23 17.74
CA ASP A 96 -30.83 22.76 16.37
C ASP A 96 -32.09 21.90 16.22
N GLU A 97 -32.56 21.77 14.97
CA GLU A 97 -33.67 20.87 14.65
C GLU A 97 -33.34 19.41 14.96
N PRO A 98 -34.34 18.62 15.39
CA PRO A 98 -34.12 17.19 15.66
C PRO A 98 -33.54 16.48 14.44
N CYS A 99 -32.65 15.51 14.69
CA CYS A 99 -31.94 14.73 13.68
C CYS A 99 -30.97 15.53 12.80
N THR A 100 -30.56 16.72 13.22
CA THR A 100 -29.50 17.47 12.55
C THR A 100 -28.12 17.02 13.05
N ILE A 101 -27.18 16.85 12.13
CA ILE A 101 -25.80 16.45 12.45
C ILE A 101 -25.04 17.67 12.96
N ILE A 102 -24.55 17.59 14.21
CA ILE A 102 -23.81 18.67 14.87
C ILE A 102 -22.31 18.40 14.91
N PHE A 103 -21.90 17.13 14.74
CA PHE A 103 -20.49 16.74 14.72
C PHE A 103 -20.31 15.49 13.86
N GLN A 104 -19.15 15.40 13.20
CA GLN A 104 -18.76 14.21 12.43
C GLN A 104 -17.30 13.81 12.68
N THR A 105 -17.01 12.55 12.55
CA THR A 105 -15.65 11.99 12.55
C THR A 105 -15.61 10.76 11.64
N PRO A 106 -14.68 10.67 10.66
CA PRO A 106 -13.59 11.61 10.31
C PRO A 106 -14.09 12.98 9.81
N GLN A 107 -13.18 13.95 9.76
CA GLN A 107 -13.53 15.32 9.31
C GLN A 107 -13.84 15.36 7.81
N ALA A 108 -14.62 16.36 7.40
CA ALA A 108 -14.90 16.60 5.98
C ALA A 108 -13.60 16.84 5.19
N GLY A 109 -13.47 16.18 4.03
CA GLY A 109 -12.28 16.22 3.18
C GLY A 109 -11.19 15.22 3.54
N GLU A 110 -11.27 14.52 4.66
CA GLU A 110 -10.33 13.48 5.03
C GLU A 110 -10.43 12.28 4.08
N ARG A 111 -9.28 11.67 3.71
CA ARG A 111 -9.25 10.50 2.84
C ARG A 111 -9.34 9.23 3.68
N VAL A 112 -10.33 8.43 3.37
CA VAL A 112 -10.61 7.16 4.03
C VAL A 112 -10.83 6.04 3.02
N SER A 113 -10.67 4.81 3.44
CA SER A 113 -10.96 3.65 2.60
C SER A 113 -12.46 3.48 2.38
N TYR A 114 -12.85 2.94 1.24
CA TYR A 114 -14.25 2.58 0.99
C TYR A 114 -14.79 1.67 2.10
N GLY A 115 -16.06 1.85 2.45
CA GLY A 115 -16.74 1.12 3.51
C GLY A 115 -16.42 1.61 4.94
N THR A 116 -15.57 2.65 5.10
CA THR A 116 -15.31 3.24 6.42
C THR A 116 -16.58 3.85 7.00
N PHE A 117 -16.76 3.71 8.31
CA PHE A 117 -17.88 4.33 9.03
C PHE A 117 -17.56 5.77 9.37
N VAL A 118 -18.45 6.66 8.99
CA VAL A 118 -18.47 8.06 9.45
C VAL A 118 -19.37 8.12 10.68
N GLY A 119 -18.77 8.42 11.82
CA GLY A 119 -19.49 8.61 13.07
C GLY A 119 -20.05 10.02 13.15
N VAL A 120 -21.32 10.14 13.51
CA VAL A 120 -21.99 11.43 13.63
C VAL A 120 -22.65 11.59 15.00
N VAL A 121 -22.71 12.82 15.49
CA VAL A 121 -23.51 13.19 16.65
C VAL A 121 -24.70 13.99 16.13
N VAL A 122 -25.90 13.62 16.54
CA VAL A 122 -27.13 14.23 16.08
C VAL A 122 -27.83 14.99 17.23
N SER A 123 -28.45 16.10 16.89
CA SER A 123 -29.34 16.82 17.82
C SER A 123 -30.65 16.04 18.02
N ASN A 124 -31.21 16.09 19.24
CA ASN A 124 -32.51 15.52 19.53
C ASN A 124 -33.23 16.40 20.57
N ARG A 125 -34.55 16.29 20.69
CA ARG A 125 -35.34 16.98 21.74
C ARG A 125 -35.67 16.01 22.85
N GLU A 126 -35.72 16.53 24.08
CA GLU A 126 -35.94 15.76 25.30
C GLU A 126 -37.29 15.02 25.37
N GLY A 127 -38.26 15.39 24.51
CA GLY A 127 -39.56 14.74 24.38
C GLY A 127 -39.65 13.67 23.28
N ASP A 128 -38.72 13.64 22.34
CA ASP A 128 -38.72 12.73 21.17
C ASP A 128 -37.89 11.45 21.38
N LYS A 129 -38.02 10.85 22.58
CA LYS A 129 -37.28 9.60 22.91
C LYS A 129 -37.58 8.44 21.97
N GLU A 130 -38.57 8.56 21.10
CA GLU A 130 -39.05 7.49 20.20
C GLU A 130 -38.82 7.77 18.72
N LYS A 131 -38.48 8.98 18.33
CA LYS A 131 -38.06 9.25 16.95
C LYS A 131 -36.59 8.96 16.79
N GLN A 132 -36.29 7.69 16.55
CA GLN A 132 -34.99 7.21 16.17
C GLN A 132 -34.62 7.84 14.82
N CYS A 133 -33.59 8.71 14.79
CA CYS A 133 -33.04 9.30 13.56
C CYS A 133 -32.32 8.22 12.73
N SER A 134 -32.96 7.10 12.49
CA SER A 134 -32.44 6.03 11.64
C SER A 134 -33.53 5.70 10.61
N SER A 135 -33.17 5.77 9.34
CA SER A 135 -33.97 5.14 8.31
C SER A 135 -33.85 3.60 8.44
N HIS A 136 -34.95 2.94 8.21
CA HIS A 136 -34.99 1.49 8.02
C HIS A 136 -34.17 1.05 6.78
#